data_b9a0d751baff7be85a56b0f7fd2745e6
#
_entry.id   b9a0d751baff7be85a56b0f7fd2745e6
#
_cell.length_a   1.000
_cell.length_b   1.000
_cell.length_c   1.000
_cell.angle_alpha   90.00
_cell.angle_beta   90.00
_cell.angle_gamma   90.00
#
_symmetry.space_group_name_H-M   'P 1'
#
loop_
_entity.id
_entity.type
_entity.pdbx_description
1 polymer ?
#
loop_
_entity_poly.entity_id
_entity_poly.type
_entity_poly.pdbx_seq_one_letter_code
_entity_poly.pdbx_strand_id
1 'polypeptide(L)'
;MKRVLLSTIAIATVTTMATAEESVVKSHVPVLKFSGTHYLGFVNSDNEADETSNKFQTRRNYLQVKAYFKENPKDYMRITLDTHDDADGESGVRLKYAYLYLDNILPNTGVEIGQAHRPWIDYEEHNAWNYRSISKVLVEAKYGADLTNSADRGINFKTKTPNFSSELGLFNGEGYHNKEDGEGLSAEWRLTGHLLGTGKTKAKKSGTYANVSFFGQQNKKSNKHGNEDLNWMGLHAVYNQPEFLVAAQYIDVQDGIASKEGTGYSVNGEYRVAPKVNLIGKYDYFDMADDSGDKKRAIAGVAYEYNHNVEFIANYLKEGGTKLSDDKKQDALMLTAAVEW
;
A
#
# COMPACT_ATOMS: atom_id res chain seq x y z
N MET A 1 17.59 36.08 16.78
CA MET A 1 18.53 35.65 15.74
C MET A 1 18.69 34.14 15.84
N LYS A 2 17.91 33.36 15.09
CA LYS A 2 18.00 31.92 15.03
C LYS A 2 18.86 31.57 13.79
N ARG A 3 19.92 30.80 14.01
CA ARG A 3 20.84 30.37 12.95
C ARG A 3 20.21 29.23 12.17
N VAL A 4 20.01 29.43 10.87
CA VAL A 4 19.67 28.40 9.89
C VAL A 4 20.93 27.58 9.62
N LEU A 5 20.95 26.31 9.96
CA LEU A 5 21.98 25.37 9.51
C LEU A 5 21.53 24.79 8.15
N LEU A 6 22.14 25.27 7.08
CA LEU A 6 22.12 24.60 5.79
C LEU A 6 23.09 23.39 5.88
N SER A 7 22.56 22.18 5.85
CA SER A 7 23.35 20.97 5.67
C SER A 7 23.54 20.71 4.17
N THR A 8 24.70 21.11 3.66
CA THR A 8 25.14 20.83 2.30
C THR A 8 25.55 19.35 2.22
N ILE A 9 24.80 18.55 1.47
CA ILE A 9 25.20 17.18 1.12
C ILE A 9 26.26 17.29 0.03
N ALA A 10 27.54 17.14 0.42
CA ALA A 10 28.66 17.06 -0.51
C ALA A 10 28.72 15.65 -1.11
N ILE A 11 28.44 15.52 -2.41
CA ILE A 11 28.75 14.32 -3.19
C ILE A 11 30.24 14.36 -3.45
N ALA A 12 31.02 13.62 -2.67
CA ALA A 12 32.47 13.48 -2.89
C ALA A 12 32.70 12.46 -4.02
N THR A 13 33.04 12.98 -5.20
CA THR A 13 33.61 12.17 -6.28
C THR A 13 35.08 11.92 -5.95
N VAL A 14 35.38 10.75 -5.39
CA VAL A 14 36.77 10.33 -5.17
C VAL A 14 37.27 9.67 -6.44
N THR A 15 38.03 10.41 -7.24
CA THR A 15 38.82 9.85 -8.32
C THR A 15 40.21 9.53 -7.76
N THR A 16 40.45 8.29 -7.36
CA THR A 16 41.77 7.79 -7.04
C THR A 16 42.30 7.03 -8.26
N MET A 17 43.28 7.58 -8.92
CA MET A 17 44.16 6.81 -9.80
C MET A 17 45.09 5.99 -8.90
N ALA A 18 44.87 4.69 -8.83
CA ALA A 18 45.78 3.73 -8.27
C ALA A 18 46.33 2.89 -9.41
N THR A 19 47.63 2.87 -9.55
CA THR A 19 48.39 1.99 -10.43
C THR A 19 48.19 0.52 -10.05
N ALA A 20 48.06 -0.32 -11.05
CA ALA A 20 47.60 -1.70 -10.96
C ALA A 20 48.60 -2.61 -10.24
N GLU A 21 48.09 -3.31 -9.21
CA GLU A 21 48.34 -4.74 -9.03
C GLU A 21 46.99 -5.42 -9.13
N GLU A 22 46.83 -6.33 -10.08
CA GLU A 22 45.60 -7.15 -10.23
C GLU A 22 45.47 -8.16 -9.09
N SER A 23 45.12 -7.70 -7.92
CA SER A 23 44.35 -8.52 -6.99
C SER A 23 42.90 -8.47 -7.45
N VAL A 24 42.37 -9.62 -7.87
CA VAL A 24 40.92 -9.78 -8.11
C VAL A 24 40.20 -9.58 -6.78
N VAL A 25 40.06 -8.33 -6.36
CA VAL A 25 39.14 -7.95 -5.30
C VAL A 25 37.76 -8.19 -5.88
N LYS A 26 37.11 -9.29 -5.49
CA LYS A 26 35.70 -9.51 -5.78
C LYS A 26 34.95 -8.29 -5.25
N SER A 27 34.58 -7.39 -6.16
CA SER A 27 33.85 -6.19 -5.78
C SER A 27 32.51 -6.59 -5.17
N HIS A 28 32.35 -6.42 -3.85
CA HIS A 28 31.10 -6.61 -3.12
C HIS A 28 30.09 -5.47 -3.31
N VAL A 29 30.37 -4.52 -4.19
CA VAL A 29 29.49 -3.39 -4.47
C VAL A 29 28.18 -3.90 -5.04
N PRO A 30 27.03 -3.63 -4.40
CA PRO A 30 25.73 -4.08 -4.88
C PRO A 30 25.33 -3.39 -6.19
N VAL A 31 24.41 -4.02 -6.93
CA VAL A 31 23.76 -3.39 -8.08
C VAL A 31 22.61 -2.53 -7.59
N LEU A 32 22.69 -1.22 -7.83
CA LEU A 32 21.64 -0.29 -7.44
C LEU A 32 20.59 -0.16 -8.55
N LYS A 33 19.31 -0.23 -8.16
CA LYS A 33 18.17 0.13 -9.02
C LYS A 33 17.36 1.23 -8.34
N PHE A 34 17.08 2.28 -9.11
CA PHE A 34 16.23 3.38 -8.71
C PHE A 34 14.86 3.23 -9.37
N SER A 35 13.83 3.64 -8.68
CA SER A 35 12.46 3.74 -9.22
C SER A 35 11.68 4.80 -8.46
N GLY A 36 10.62 5.30 -9.07
CA GLY A 36 9.74 6.30 -8.45
C GLY A 36 8.27 5.97 -8.71
N THR A 37 7.40 6.44 -7.80
CA THR A 37 5.95 6.42 -7.96
C THR A 37 5.40 7.77 -7.54
N HIS A 38 4.70 8.46 -8.44
CA HIS A 38 4.19 9.81 -8.23
C HIS A 38 2.70 9.86 -8.57
N TYR A 39 1.87 10.40 -7.67
CA TYR A 39 0.46 10.63 -7.90
C TYR A 39 0.18 12.13 -7.89
N LEU A 40 0.04 12.69 -9.08
CA LEU A 40 -0.20 14.10 -9.32
C LEU A 40 -1.66 14.28 -9.71
N GLY A 41 -2.34 15.29 -9.19
CA GLY A 41 -3.74 15.39 -9.52
C GLY A 41 -4.37 16.75 -9.21
N PHE A 42 -5.60 16.87 -9.67
CA PHE A 42 -6.53 17.94 -9.35
C PHE A 42 -7.76 17.33 -8.70
N VAL A 43 -8.27 17.97 -7.67
CA VAL A 43 -9.49 17.57 -6.96
C VAL A 43 -10.40 18.79 -6.89
N ASN A 44 -11.64 18.60 -7.32
CA ASN A 44 -12.76 19.47 -7.01
C ASN A 44 -13.67 18.68 -6.09
N SER A 45 -13.91 19.17 -4.88
CA SER A 45 -14.72 18.48 -3.88
C SER A 45 -15.65 19.44 -3.17
N ASP A 46 -16.85 18.94 -2.90
CA ASP A 46 -17.86 19.58 -2.07
C ASP A 46 -18.17 18.67 -0.88
N ASN A 47 -18.45 19.25 0.29
CA ASN A 47 -18.96 18.51 1.44
C ASN A 47 -20.42 18.88 1.74
N GLU A 48 -21.08 18.12 2.62
CA GLU A 48 -22.49 18.40 2.99
C GLU A 48 -22.63 19.67 3.86
N ALA A 49 -21.54 20.31 4.27
CA ALA A 49 -21.53 21.62 4.95
C ALA A 49 -21.38 22.79 3.95
N ASP A 50 -21.60 22.58 2.65
CA ASP A 50 -21.48 23.54 1.55
C ASP A 50 -20.07 24.18 1.39
N GLU A 51 -19.02 23.45 1.80
CA GLU A 51 -17.65 23.88 1.61
C GLU A 51 -17.06 23.26 0.34
N THR A 52 -16.71 24.10 -0.61
CA THR A 52 -16.08 23.68 -1.87
C THR A 52 -14.56 23.82 -1.81
N SER A 53 -13.84 22.84 -2.29
CA SER A 53 -12.39 22.86 -2.40
C SER A 53 -11.92 22.51 -3.82
N ASN A 54 -11.06 23.36 -4.38
CA ASN A 54 -10.43 23.16 -5.68
C ASN A 54 -8.92 23.26 -5.52
N LYS A 55 -8.20 22.13 -5.72
CA LYS A 55 -6.75 22.15 -5.52
C LYS A 55 -5.99 21.16 -6.38
N PHE A 56 -4.80 21.55 -6.81
CA PHE A 56 -3.79 20.62 -7.28
C PHE A 56 -3.11 19.92 -6.08
N GLN A 57 -2.77 18.66 -6.26
CA GLN A 57 -2.19 17.82 -5.21
C GLN A 57 -1.05 16.98 -5.74
N THR A 58 -0.04 16.80 -4.92
CA THR A 58 0.98 15.76 -5.07
C THR A 58 0.74 14.72 -3.97
N ARG A 59 -0.18 13.79 -4.22
CA ARG A 59 -0.68 12.87 -3.17
C ARG A 59 0.33 11.83 -2.73
N ARG A 60 1.34 11.56 -3.55
CA ARG A 60 2.40 10.60 -3.27
C ARG A 60 3.64 10.90 -4.11
N ASN A 61 4.80 10.83 -3.48
CA ASN A 61 6.07 10.89 -4.18
C ASN A 61 7.02 9.88 -3.54
N TYR A 62 7.18 8.72 -4.15
CA TYR A 62 8.16 7.74 -3.73
C TYR A 62 9.44 7.86 -4.53
N LEU A 63 10.55 7.89 -3.81
CA LEU A 63 11.87 7.60 -4.34
C LEU A 63 12.35 6.30 -3.71
N GLN A 64 12.63 5.29 -4.52
CA GLN A 64 13.03 3.98 -4.08
C GLN A 64 14.40 3.61 -4.60
N VAL A 65 15.22 3.02 -3.73
CA VAL A 65 16.50 2.39 -4.08
C VAL A 65 16.45 0.92 -3.65
N LYS A 66 16.84 0.01 -4.54
CA LYS A 66 17.15 -1.38 -4.21
C LYS A 66 18.60 -1.66 -4.50
N ALA A 67 19.34 -2.13 -3.49
CA ALA A 67 20.72 -2.56 -3.59
C ALA A 67 20.76 -4.10 -3.61
N TYR A 68 20.93 -4.69 -4.79
CA TYR A 68 20.98 -6.14 -5.00
C TYR A 68 22.38 -6.69 -4.72
N PHE A 69 22.46 -7.75 -3.92
CA PHE A 69 23.73 -8.35 -3.53
C PHE A 69 24.28 -9.25 -4.65
N LYS A 70 25.60 -9.27 -4.82
CA LYS A 70 26.23 -10.02 -5.92
C LYS A 70 26.28 -11.54 -5.69
N GLU A 71 26.35 -11.96 -4.43
CA GLU A 71 26.38 -13.37 -4.05
C GLU A 71 25.06 -14.07 -4.38
N ASN A 72 23.94 -13.38 -4.14
CA ASN A 72 22.60 -13.79 -4.54
C ASN A 72 21.86 -12.58 -5.10
N PRO A 73 21.71 -12.42 -6.41
CA PRO A 73 21.08 -11.25 -7.02
C PRO A 73 19.56 -11.16 -6.78
N LYS A 74 18.98 -12.07 -6.03
CA LYS A 74 17.60 -11.97 -5.52
C LYS A 74 17.54 -11.35 -4.14
N ASP A 75 18.64 -11.35 -3.39
CA ASP A 75 18.75 -10.70 -2.09
C ASP A 75 19.00 -9.21 -2.28
N TYR A 76 18.33 -8.38 -1.52
CA TYR A 76 18.49 -6.92 -1.62
C TYR A 76 18.13 -6.18 -0.34
N MET A 77 18.74 -5.03 -0.17
CA MET A 77 18.25 -3.98 0.73
C MET A 77 17.38 -3.02 -0.04
N ARG A 78 16.19 -2.69 0.49
CA ARG A 78 15.30 -1.66 -0.06
C ARG A 78 15.17 -0.48 0.89
N ILE A 79 15.26 0.73 0.31
CA ILE A 79 14.90 1.98 0.98
C ILE A 79 13.88 2.69 0.10
N THR A 80 12.79 3.16 0.69
CA THR A 80 11.78 3.98 0.01
C THR A 80 11.47 5.19 0.88
N LEU A 81 11.69 6.37 0.32
CA LEU A 81 11.27 7.64 0.88
C LEU A 81 9.88 7.99 0.35
N ASP A 82 9.05 8.62 1.17
CA ASP A 82 7.71 9.12 0.85
C ASP A 82 7.60 10.57 1.30
N THR A 83 6.93 11.41 0.51
CA THR A 83 6.57 12.74 0.96
C THR A 83 5.24 12.73 1.71
N HIS A 84 5.08 13.65 2.64
CA HIS A 84 3.83 13.92 3.35
C HIS A 84 3.76 15.41 3.65
N ASP A 85 2.55 15.93 3.75
CA ASP A 85 2.31 17.28 4.25
C ASP A 85 2.09 17.19 5.76
N ASP A 86 2.73 18.06 6.50
CA ASP A 86 2.52 18.22 7.95
C ASP A 86 1.29 19.08 8.26
N ALA A 87 1.02 19.31 9.53
CA ALA A 87 -0.13 20.09 9.98
C ALA A 87 -0.08 21.57 9.54
N ASP A 88 1.11 22.08 9.25
CA ASP A 88 1.35 23.48 8.83
C ASP A 88 1.37 23.58 7.29
N GLY A 89 1.19 22.47 6.57
CA GLY A 89 1.19 22.40 5.11
C GLY A 89 2.59 22.35 4.49
N GLU A 90 3.63 22.19 5.28
CA GLU A 90 4.98 21.94 4.77
C GLU A 90 5.15 20.48 4.32
N SER A 91 5.84 20.28 3.20
CA SER A 91 6.11 18.93 2.70
C SER A 91 7.34 18.36 3.40
N GLY A 92 7.12 17.32 4.20
CA GLY A 92 8.17 16.54 4.85
C GLY A 92 8.52 15.28 4.05
N VAL A 93 9.68 14.69 4.36
CA VAL A 93 10.11 13.39 3.83
C VAL A 93 10.19 12.39 4.97
N ARG A 94 9.59 11.22 4.79
CA ARG A 94 9.65 10.14 5.77
C ARG A 94 10.12 8.82 5.15
N LEU A 95 10.66 7.95 5.99
CA LEU A 95 11.03 6.60 5.60
C LEU A 95 9.77 5.73 5.57
N LYS A 96 9.39 5.23 4.38
CA LYS A 96 8.28 4.30 4.24
C LYS A 96 8.70 2.84 4.34
N TYR A 97 9.76 2.46 3.62
CA TYR A 97 10.34 1.13 3.68
C TYR A 97 11.84 1.21 3.92
N ALA A 98 12.33 0.34 4.79
CA ALA A 98 13.76 0.09 5.01
C ALA A 98 13.92 -1.35 5.49
N TYR A 99 14.10 -2.29 4.54
CA TYR A 99 14.17 -3.71 4.89
C TYR A 99 15.17 -4.46 4.03
N LEU A 100 15.74 -5.50 4.64
CA LEU A 100 16.50 -6.53 3.98
C LEU A 100 15.53 -7.61 3.47
N TYR A 101 15.64 -7.99 2.20
CA TYR A 101 15.00 -9.18 1.65
C TYR A 101 16.03 -10.26 1.39
N LEU A 102 15.78 -11.47 1.91
CA LEU A 102 16.57 -12.67 1.63
C LEU A 102 15.68 -13.70 0.94
N ASP A 103 16.09 -14.13 -0.25
CA ASP A 103 15.34 -15.09 -1.06
C ASP A 103 15.61 -16.52 -0.58
N ASN A 104 14.56 -17.34 -0.56
CA ASN A 104 14.64 -18.80 -0.39
C ASN A 104 15.41 -19.27 0.86
N ILE A 105 15.28 -18.55 1.99
CA ILE A 105 15.84 -18.95 3.28
C ILE A 105 15.24 -20.28 3.79
N LEU A 106 13.99 -20.58 3.39
CA LEU A 106 13.33 -21.88 3.45
C LEU A 106 12.82 -22.21 2.03
N PRO A 107 12.55 -23.46 1.68
CA PRO A 107 12.05 -23.83 0.36
C PRO A 107 10.85 -23.00 -0.08
N ASN A 108 10.96 -22.29 -1.21
CA ASN A 108 9.97 -21.36 -1.76
C ASN A 108 9.60 -20.17 -0.86
N THR A 109 10.39 -19.86 0.16
CA THR A 109 10.09 -18.84 1.16
C THR A 109 11.23 -17.84 1.31
N GLY A 110 10.99 -16.58 1.01
CA GLY A 110 11.87 -15.46 1.34
C GLY A 110 11.43 -14.77 2.63
N VAL A 111 12.26 -13.86 3.14
CA VAL A 111 11.97 -13.07 4.34
C VAL A 111 12.30 -11.60 4.10
N GLU A 112 11.43 -10.73 4.59
CA GLU A 112 11.67 -9.28 4.76
C GLU A 112 11.93 -9.00 6.24
N ILE A 113 13.00 -8.25 6.56
CA ILE A 113 13.39 -7.89 7.93
C ILE A 113 13.63 -6.38 7.98
N GLY A 114 12.93 -5.67 8.86
CA GLY A 114 13.00 -4.23 9.00
C GLY A 114 11.64 -3.56 8.84
N GLN A 115 11.60 -2.29 8.37
CA GLN A 115 10.34 -1.62 8.06
C GLN A 115 9.83 -2.11 6.71
N ALA A 116 8.98 -3.15 6.74
CA ALA A 116 8.62 -3.98 5.60
C ALA A 116 7.13 -3.85 5.23
N HIS A 117 6.73 -4.54 4.18
CA HIS A 117 5.32 -4.63 3.79
C HIS A 117 4.52 -5.44 4.79
N ARG A 118 3.31 -4.99 5.06
CA ARG A 118 2.30 -5.80 5.75
C ARG A 118 1.64 -6.77 4.77
N PRO A 119 1.22 -7.98 5.22
CA PRO A 119 0.85 -9.10 4.34
C PRO A 119 -0.31 -8.85 3.38
N TRP A 120 -1.27 -7.98 3.74
CA TRP A 120 -2.52 -7.85 2.96
C TRP A 120 -2.51 -6.71 1.95
N ILE A 121 -2.17 -5.48 2.35
CA ILE A 121 -2.38 -4.29 1.53
C ILE A 121 -1.64 -4.36 0.19
N ASP A 122 -0.35 -4.73 0.20
CA ASP A 122 0.46 -4.87 -1.02
C ASP A 122 -0.14 -5.93 -1.97
N TYR A 123 -0.68 -7.01 -1.41
CA TYR A 123 -1.34 -8.04 -2.21
C TYR A 123 -2.62 -7.54 -2.88
N GLU A 124 -3.53 -6.91 -2.14
CA GLU A 124 -4.80 -6.39 -2.68
C GLU A 124 -4.55 -5.33 -3.77
N GLU A 125 -3.59 -4.41 -3.54
CA GLU A 125 -3.23 -3.35 -4.48
C GLU A 125 -2.61 -3.84 -5.80
N HIS A 126 -2.02 -5.04 -5.82
CA HIS A 126 -1.39 -5.59 -7.01
C HIS A 126 -2.19 -6.73 -7.69
N ASN A 127 -3.22 -7.25 -7.05
CA ASN A 127 -3.99 -8.39 -7.58
C ASN A 127 -5.49 -8.09 -7.75
N ALA A 128 -6.00 -7.02 -7.12
CA ALA A 128 -7.43 -6.70 -7.13
C ALA A 128 -7.71 -5.22 -7.40
N TRP A 129 -7.30 -4.31 -6.51
CA TRP A 129 -7.49 -2.87 -6.68
C TRP A 129 -6.22 -2.19 -7.19
N ASN A 130 -6.05 -2.16 -8.51
CA ASN A 130 -4.84 -1.62 -9.16
C ASN A 130 -4.77 -0.07 -9.18
N TYR A 131 -5.71 0.63 -8.56
CA TYR A 131 -5.89 2.09 -8.64
C TYR A 131 -5.60 2.79 -7.31
N ARG A 132 -4.47 2.42 -6.69
CA ARG A 132 -3.98 3.06 -5.46
C ARG A 132 -3.83 4.58 -5.60
N SER A 133 -3.56 5.07 -6.80
CA SER A 133 -3.38 6.49 -7.10
C SER A 133 -4.61 7.35 -6.82
N ILE A 134 -5.81 6.77 -6.85
CA ILE A 134 -7.06 7.46 -6.57
C ILE A 134 -7.69 7.05 -5.22
N SER A 135 -7.39 5.85 -4.72
CA SER A 135 -7.99 5.38 -3.47
C SER A 135 -7.22 4.24 -2.84
N LYS A 136 -7.17 4.24 -1.52
CA LYS A 136 -6.67 3.16 -0.67
C LYS A 136 -7.66 1.98 -0.64
N VAL A 137 -7.16 0.80 -0.24
CA VAL A 137 -7.99 -0.40 0.00
C VAL A 137 -8.84 -0.26 1.28
N LEU A 138 -9.88 -1.10 1.44
CA LEU A 138 -10.85 -1.01 2.53
C LEU A 138 -10.20 -0.91 3.91
N VAL A 139 -9.24 -1.79 4.22
CA VAL A 139 -8.61 -1.86 5.55
C VAL A 139 -7.71 -0.66 5.89
N GLU A 140 -7.25 0.10 4.88
CA GLU A 140 -6.36 1.26 5.06
C GLU A 140 -7.07 2.61 4.88
N ALA A 141 -8.22 2.64 4.21
CA ALA A 141 -8.89 3.88 3.88
C ALA A 141 -9.61 4.49 5.10
N LYS A 142 -9.48 5.81 5.29
CA LYS A 142 -10.13 6.57 6.38
C LYS A 142 -11.66 6.41 6.37
N TYR A 143 -12.27 6.42 5.18
CA TYR A 143 -13.71 6.18 4.97
C TYR A 143 -14.01 4.72 4.57
N GLY A 144 -13.08 3.81 4.84
CA GLY A 144 -13.26 2.39 4.94
C GLY A 144 -13.16 1.97 6.41
N ALA A 145 -12.50 0.86 6.69
CA ALA A 145 -12.34 0.37 8.05
C ALA A 145 -11.21 1.08 8.84
N ASP A 146 -10.20 1.65 8.16
CA ASP A 146 -9.05 2.38 8.74
C ASP A 146 -8.35 1.61 9.87
N LEU A 147 -8.10 0.33 9.66
CA LEU A 147 -7.53 -0.58 10.67
C LEU A 147 -6.00 -0.54 10.69
N THR A 148 -5.38 -0.45 9.53
CA THR A 148 -3.93 -0.66 9.38
C THR A 148 -3.35 0.25 8.29
N ASN A 149 -2.05 0.18 8.09
CA ASN A 149 -1.33 0.85 7.00
C ASN A 149 -0.34 -0.11 6.31
N SER A 150 0.28 0.34 5.22
CA SER A 150 1.00 -0.53 4.29
C SER A 150 2.38 -1.00 4.75
N ALA A 151 2.95 -0.45 5.83
CA ALA A 151 4.29 -0.79 6.29
C ALA A 151 4.40 -0.74 7.81
N ASP A 152 5.26 -1.60 8.36
CA ASP A 152 5.61 -1.59 9.76
C ASP A 152 6.97 -2.26 10.00
N ARG A 153 7.54 -2.09 11.19
CA ARG A 153 8.81 -2.70 11.58
C ARG A 153 8.57 -4.11 12.10
N GLY A 154 9.27 -5.08 11.51
CA GLY A 154 9.11 -6.47 11.88
C GLY A 154 9.82 -7.43 10.95
N ILE A 155 9.30 -8.64 10.92
CA ILE A 155 9.74 -9.72 10.05
C ILE A 155 8.53 -10.31 9.31
N ASN A 156 8.66 -10.54 8.00
CA ASN A 156 7.60 -11.07 7.16
C ASN A 156 8.11 -12.21 6.29
N PHE A 157 7.61 -13.42 6.48
CA PHE A 157 7.92 -14.60 5.69
C PHE A 157 6.96 -14.71 4.50
N LYS A 158 7.52 -14.81 3.30
CA LYS A 158 6.77 -14.77 2.03
C LYS A 158 6.97 -16.08 1.26
N THR A 159 5.98 -16.97 1.32
CA THR A 159 6.01 -18.27 0.62
C THR A 159 5.26 -18.18 -0.71
N LYS A 160 5.85 -18.75 -1.77
CA LYS A 160 5.28 -18.75 -3.13
C LYS A 160 5.42 -20.13 -3.78
N THR A 161 4.29 -20.79 -3.96
CA THR A 161 4.18 -22.05 -4.73
C THR A 161 3.21 -21.88 -5.90
N PRO A 162 3.09 -22.83 -6.83
CA PRO A 162 2.14 -22.68 -7.94
C PRO A 162 0.69 -22.44 -7.49
N ASN A 163 0.21 -23.22 -6.51
CA ASN A 163 -1.20 -23.22 -6.12
C ASN A 163 -1.48 -22.51 -4.81
N PHE A 164 -0.44 -22.07 -4.10
CA PHE A 164 -0.57 -21.42 -2.80
C PHE A 164 0.52 -20.37 -2.58
N SER A 165 0.16 -19.25 -1.97
CA SER A 165 1.12 -18.30 -1.44
C SER A 165 0.68 -17.80 -0.07
N SER A 166 1.65 -17.44 0.77
CA SER A 166 1.36 -16.87 2.08
C SER A 166 2.33 -15.75 2.42
N GLU A 167 1.88 -14.86 3.26
CA GLU A 167 2.72 -13.94 4.02
C GLU A 167 2.34 -14.07 5.49
N LEU A 168 3.34 -14.31 6.34
CA LEU A 168 3.19 -14.45 7.78
C LEU A 168 4.20 -13.51 8.43
N GLY A 169 3.70 -12.50 9.14
CA GLY A 169 4.52 -11.45 9.71
C GLY A 169 4.31 -11.27 11.20
N LEU A 170 5.37 -10.82 11.87
CA LEU A 170 5.34 -10.32 13.24
C LEU A 170 5.93 -8.91 13.22
N PHE A 171 5.12 -7.94 13.65
CA PHE A 171 5.42 -6.51 13.57
C PHE A 171 5.22 -5.83 14.91
N ASN A 172 5.70 -4.59 15.06
CA ASN A 172 5.44 -3.79 16.25
C ASN A 172 3.95 -3.44 16.41
N GLY A 173 3.26 -3.12 15.32
CA GLY A 173 1.82 -2.93 15.31
C GLY A 173 1.35 -1.50 15.08
N GLU A 174 2.15 -0.49 15.39
CA GLU A 174 1.78 0.93 15.26
C GLU A 174 1.77 1.43 13.82
N GLY A 175 2.57 0.78 12.96
CA GLY A 175 2.78 1.20 11.59
C GLY A 175 3.73 2.39 11.45
N TYR A 176 4.27 2.60 10.25
CA TYR A 176 5.37 3.53 9.98
C TYR A 176 5.06 5.03 10.17
N HIS A 177 3.81 5.38 10.48
CA HIS A 177 3.39 6.78 10.75
C HIS A 177 3.41 7.15 12.23
N ASN A 178 3.42 6.16 13.11
CA ASN A 178 3.28 6.36 14.54
C ASN A 178 4.59 6.14 15.26
N LYS A 179 4.67 6.64 16.49
CA LYS A 179 5.77 6.37 17.39
C LYS A 179 5.64 4.95 17.92
N GLU A 180 6.74 4.23 17.92
CA GLU A 180 6.85 2.92 18.57
C GLU A 180 6.80 3.11 20.09
N ASP A 181 5.89 2.44 20.79
CA ASP A 181 5.80 2.46 22.25
C ASP A 181 6.34 1.17 22.89
N GLY A 182 6.46 0.09 22.12
CA GLY A 182 7.06 -1.16 22.55
C GLY A 182 6.20 -2.00 23.48
N GLU A 183 4.90 -1.73 23.62
CA GLU A 183 4.02 -2.43 24.54
C GLU A 183 3.41 -3.72 23.98
N GLY A 184 3.35 -3.90 22.68
CA GLY A 184 2.72 -5.07 22.05
C GLY A 184 3.37 -5.47 20.75
N LEU A 185 2.88 -6.57 20.19
CA LEU A 185 3.25 -7.05 18.86
C LEU A 185 2.00 -7.38 18.06
N SER A 186 2.11 -7.27 16.75
CA SER A 186 1.09 -7.61 15.77
C SER A 186 1.48 -8.85 15.00
N ALA A 187 0.70 -9.93 15.12
CA ALA A 187 0.79 -11.08 14.22
C ALA A 187 -0.14 -10.84 13.03
N GLU A 188 0.37 -10.97 11.83
CA GLU A 188 -0.36 -10.66 10.60
C GLU A 188 -0.19 -11.78 9.59
N TRP A 189 -1.24 -12.04 8.83
CA TRP A 189 -1.22 -13.12 7.86
C TRP A 189 -2.01 -12.81 6.59
N ARG A 190 -1.59 -13.45 5.51
CA ARG A 190 -2.33 -13.68 4.28
C ARG A 190 -2.03 -15.08 3.79
N LEU A 191 -3.09 -15.86 3.57
CA LEU A 191 -3.05 -17.19 2.99
C LEU A 191 -3.89 -17.15 1.70
N THR A 192 -3.29 -17.48 0.56
CA THR A 192 -3.95 -17.37 -0.75
C THR A 192 -3.87 -18.68 -1.51
N GLY A 193 -5.02 -19.26 -1.86
CA GLY A 193 -5.17 -20.31 -2.84
C GLY A 193 -5.28 -19.74 -4.25
N HIS A 194 -4.46 -20.23 -5.17
CA HIS A 194 -4.49 -19.87 -6.58
C HIS A 194 -5.28 -20.95 -7.35
N LEU A 195 -6.58 -20.67 -7.60
CA LEU A 195 -7.48 -21.59 -8.29
C LEU A 195 -7.21 -21.60 -9.79
N LEU A 196 -6.84 -20.46 -10.36
CA LEU A 196 -6.34 -20.30 -11.72
C LEU A 196 -5.10 -19.44 -11.69
N GLY A 197 -4.20 -19.62 -12.65
CA GLY A 197 -2.91 -18.93 -12.69
C GLY A 197 -1.86 -19.57 -11.78
N THR A 198 -0.99 -18.78 -11.18
CA THR A 198 0.08 -19.28 -10.30
C THR A 198 0.52 -18.26 -9.27
N GLY A 199 0.83 -18.72 -8.05
CA GLY A 199 1.42 -17.92 -6.99
C GLY A 199 2.92 -17.63 -7.15
N LYS A 200 3.61 -18.28 -8.10
CA LYS A 200 5.07 -18.11 -8.30
C LYS A 200 5.46 -16.79 -8.96
N THR A 201 4.59 -16.22 -9.77
CA THR A 201 4.85 -15.01 -10.53
C THR A 201 3.84 -13.92 -10.19
N LYS A 202 4.22 -12.65 -10.37
CA LYS A 202 3.30 -11.52 -10.23
C LYS A 202 2.15 -11.69 -11.23
N ALA A 203 0.92 -11.50 -10.76
CA ALA A 203 -0.28 -11.48 -11.60
C ALA A 203 -0.16 -10.38 -12.67
N LYS A 204 -0.68 -10.64 -13.86
CA LYS A 204 -0.71 -9.69 -14.97
C LYS A 204 -2.15 -9.37 -15.34
N LYS A 205 -2.46 -8.11 -15.61
CA LYS A 205 -3.79 -7.67 -16.09
C LYS A 205 -4.22 -8.44 -17.36
N SER A 206 -3.28 -8.76 -18.25
CA SER A 206 -3.53 -9.51 -19.49
C SER A 206 -3.64 -11.03 -19.31
N GLY A 207 -3.45 -11.54 -18.09
CA GLY A 207 -3.54 -12.96 -17.78
C GLY A 207 -4.88 -13.35 -17.18
N THR A 208 -5.15 -14.67 -17.12
CA THR A 208 -6.30 -15.21 -16.39
C THR A 208 -5.83 -15.76 -15.06
N TYR A 209 -6.46 -15.31 -13.95
CA TYR A 209 -6.22 -15.84 -12.62
C TYR A 209 -7.49 -15.76 -11.75
N ALA A 210 -7.57 -16.66 -10.80
CA ALA A 210 -8.59 -16.67 -9.77
C ALA A 210 -7.95 -17.03 -8.43
N ASN A 211 -8.09 -16.15 -7.44
CA ASN A 211 -7.50 -16.35 -6.13
C ASN A 211 -8.55 -16.19 -5.03
N VAL A 212 -8.42 -16.99 -3.98
CA VAL A 212 -9.15 -16.84 -2.74
C VAL A 212 -8.16 -16.65 -1.61
N SER A 213 -8.36 -15.65 -0.77
CA SER A 213 -7.44 -15.30 0.32
C SER A 213 -8.16 -15.24 1.65
N PHE A 214 -7.51 -15.78 2.69
CA PHE A 214 -7.81 -15.53 4.08
C PHE A 214 -6.69 -14.66 4.68
N PHE A 215 -7.05 -13.57 5.33
CA PHE A 215 -6.09 -12.59 5.83
C PHE A 215 -6.57 -11.97 7.14
N GLY A 216 -5.66 -11.36 7.88
CA GLY A 216 -6.02 -10.71 9.13
C GLY A 216 -4.82 -10.24 9.92
N GLN A 217 -5.14 -9.73 11.11
CA GLN A 217 -4.20 -9.17 12.06
C GLN A 217 -4.69 -9.42 13.48
N GLN A 218 -3.76 -9.78 14.35
CA GLN A 218 -3.93 -9.78 15.78
C GLN A 218 -2.87 -8.85 16.37
N ASN A 219 -3.27 -7.67 16.77
CA ASN A 219 -2.40 -6.64 17.31
C ASN A 219 -2.72 -6.43 18.80
N LYS A 220 -1.70 -6.57 19.64
CA LYS A 220 -1.82 -6.39 21.07
C LYS A 220 -1.37 -4.99 21.48
N LYS A 221 -2.22 -4.27 22.24
CA LYS A 221 -1.93 -2.96 22.84
C LYS A 221 -1.35 -1.93 21.85
N SER A 222 -2.00 -1.76 20.71
CA SER A 222 -1.55 -0.78 19.71
C SER A 222 -1.81 0.65 20.17
N ASN A 223 -0.77 1.47 20.21
CA ASN A 223 -0.87 2.91 20.49
C ASN A 223 -1.79 3.63 19.48
N LYS A 224 -1.77 3.21 18.22
CA LYS A 224 -2.69 3.71 17.19
C LYS A 224 -4.16 3.53 17.59
N HIS A 225 -4.48 2.56 18.42
CA HIS A 225 -5.83 2.20 18.85
C HIS A 225 -6.04 2.43 20.35
N GLY A 226 -5.36 3.42 20.95
CA GLY A 226 -5.56 3.81 22.35
C GLY A 226 -5.02 2.79 23.36
N ASN A 227 -4.02 2.01 22.99
CA ASN A 227 -3.45 0.88 23.74
C ASN A 227 -4.43 -0.28 23.95
N GLU A 228 -5.49 -0.35 23.15
CA GLU A 228 -6.40 -1.50 23.09
C GLU A 228 -5.90 -2.55 22.09
N ASP A 229 -6.36 -3.77 22.27
CA ASP A 229 -6.15 -4.85 21.30
C ASP A 229 -6.93 -4.55 20.02
N LEU A 230 -6.40 -4.97 18.87
CA LEU A 230 -7.10 -4.91 17.59
C LEU A 230 -6.98 -6.25 16.88
N ASN A 231 -8.09 -6.97 16.80
CA ASN A 231 -8.18 -8.26 16.13
C ASN A 231 -9.21 -8.19 15.01
N TRP A 232 -8.78 -8.53 13.81
CA TRP A 232 -9.68 -8.60 12.66
C TRP A 232 -9.22 -9.66 11.67
N MET A 233 -10.18 -10.18 10.90
CA MET A 233 -9.92 -11.14 9.84
C MET A 233 -10.80 -10.86 8.64
N GLY A 234 -10.43 -11.41 7.49
CA GLY A 234 -11.21 -11.24 6.26
C GLY A 234 -11.01 -12.37 5.26
N LEU A 235 -11.98 -12.43 4.37
CA LEU A 235 -11.97 -13.28 3.19
C LEU A 235 -12.02 -12.41 1.94
N HIS A 236 -11.27 -12.79 0.92
CA HIS A 236 -11.23 -12.09 -0.35
C HIS A 236 -11.23 -13.09 -1.50
N ALA A 237 -11.90 -12.72 -2.58
CA ALA A 237 -11.85 -13.43 -3.85
C ALA A 237 -11.62 -12.44 -4.98
N VAL A 238 -10.82 -12.83 -5.95
CA VAL A 238 -10.59 -12.08 -7.19
C VAL A 238 -10.62 -13.03 -8.38
N TYR A 239 -11.24 -12.57 -9.46
CA TYR A 239 -11.18 -13.16 -10.77
C TYR A 239 -10.77 -12.12 -11.80
N ASN A 240 -9.75 -12.43 -12.57
CA ASN A 240 -9.26 -11.60 -13.67
C ASN A 240 -9.16 -12.41 -14.97
N GLN A 241 -9.54 -11.80 -16.05
CA GLN A 241 -9.23 -12.20 -17.42
C GLN A 241 -8.87 -10.97 -18.25
N PRO A 242 -8.39 -11.12 -19.51
CA PRO A 242 -7.92 -9.97 -20.30
C PRO A 242 -8.91 -8.83 -20.43
N GLU A 243 -10.24 -9.12 -20.42
CA GLU A 243 -11.31 -8.16 -20.65
C GLU A 243 -11.77 -7.46 -19.36
N PHE A 244 -11.67 -8.13 -18.19
CA PHE A 244 -12.14 -7.55 -16.93
C PHE A 244 -11.48 -8.17 -15.70
N LEU A 245 -11.61 -7.45 -14.61
CA LEU A 245 -11.33 -7.92 -13.25
C LEU A 245 -12.55 -7.65 -12.37
N VAL A 246 -12.86 -8.58 -11.49
CA VAL A 246 -13.81 -8.39 -10.38
C VAL A 246 -13.21 -8.95 -9.09
N ALA A 247 -13.36 -8.21 -8.00
CA ALA A 247 -12.93 -8.67 -6.68
C ALA A 247 -13.94 -8.27 -5.60
N ALA A 248 -14.01 -9.08 -4.56
CA ALA A 248 -14.83 -8.82 -3.39
C ALA A 248 -14.09 -9.28 -2.13
N GLN A 249 -14.29 -8.55 -1.03
CA GLN A 249 -13.81 -8.93 0.29
C GLN A 249 -14.85 -8.66 1.36
N TYR A 250 -14.76 -9.43 2.44
CA TYR A 250 -15.49 -9.24 3.69
C TYR A 250 -14.49 -9.24 4.84
N ILE A 251 -14.69 -8.36 5.81
CA ILE A 251 -13.88 -8.27 7.03
C ILE A 251 -14.77 -8.26 8.26
N ASP A 252 -14.25 -8.83 9.33
CA ASP A 252 -14.84 -8.85 10.67
C ASP A 252 -13.80 -8.38 11.67
N VAL A 253 -14.14 -7.34 12.44
CA VAL A 253 -13.26 -6.70 13.44
C VAL A 253 -13.89 -6.97 14.82
N GLN A 254 -13.21 -7.76 15.63
CA GLN A 254 -13.75 -8.35 16.85
C GLN A 254 -13.30 -7.66 18.13
N ASP A 255 -12.09 -7.07 18.10
CA ASP A 255 -11.55 -6.32 19.23
C ASP A 255 -11.00 -4.99 18.74
N GLY A 256 -11.12 -3.97 19.55
CA GLY A 256 -10.65 -2.63 19.29
C GLY A 256 -11.44 -1.60 20.05
N ILE A 257 -11.17 -0.33 19.82
CA ILE A 257 -12.05 0.74 20.27
C ILE A 257 -13.37 0.66 19.50
N ALA A 258 -14.50 1.04 20.10
CA ALA A 258 -15.85 0.92 19.52
C ALA A 258 -15.98 1.45 18.08
N SER A 259 -15.22 2.52 17.72
CA SER A 259 -15.19 3.08 16.36
C SER A 259 -14.39 2.24 15.34
N LYS A 260 -13.80 1.11 15.74
CA LYS A 260 -13.05 0.19 14.88
C LYS A 260 -13.64 -1.21 14.85
N GLU A 261 -14.44 -1.60 15.85
CA GLU A 261 -15.17 -2.85 15.81
C GLU A 261 -16.29 -2.81 14.78
N GLY A 262 -16.62 -3.95 14.21
CA GLY A 262 -17.71 -4.07 13.25
C GLY A 262 -17.37 -4.95 12.06
N THR A 263 -18.20 -4.85 11.04
CA THR A 263 -18.06 -5.66 9.82
C THR A 263 -18.01 -4.78 8.58
N GLY A 264 -17.35 -5.25 7.55
CA GLY A 264 -17.29 -4.49 6.31
C GLY A 264 -17.11 -5.34 5.08
N TYR A 265 -17.40 -4.74 3.93
CA TYR A 265 -17.14 -5.38 2.65
C TYR A 265 -16.65 -4.35 1.62
N SER A 266 -15.94 -4.84 0.64
CA SER A 266 -15.55 -4.09 -0.55
C SER A 266 -15.82 -4.91 -1.78
N VAL A 267 -16.35 -4.26 -2.82
CA VAL A 267 -16.46 -4.83 -4.17
C VAL A 267 -15.81 -3.84 -5.12
N ASN A 268 -14.95 -4.34 -6.00
CA ASN A 268 -14.34 -3.52 -7.03
C ASN A 268 -14.24 -4.27 -8.36
N GLY A 269 -14.16 -3.50 -9.44
CA GLY A 269 -14.01 -4.04 -10.77
C GLY A 269 -13.35 -3.10 -11.73
N GLU A 270 -12.83 -3.69 -12.80
CA GLU A 270 -12.24 -3.03 -13.95
C GLU A 270 -12.77 -3.71 -15.21
N TYR A 271 -13.27 -2.95 -16.18
CA TYR A 271 -13.66 -3.45 -17.50
C TYR A 271 -12.84 -2.73 -18.57
N ARG A 272 -12.10 -3.49 -19.36
CA ARG A 272 -11.16 -3.03 -20.39
C ARG A 272 -11.90 -2.87 -21.71
N VAL A 273 -12.54 -1.71 -21.90
CA VAL A 273 -13.48 -1.44 -23.02
C VAL A 273 -12.77 -1.25 -24.37
N ALA A 274 -11.50 -0.83 -24.33
CA ALA A 274 -10.68 -0.63 -25.51
C ALA A 274 -9.20 -0.76 -25.13
N PRO A 275 -8.29 -0.88 -26.10
CA PRO A 275 -6.86 -0.81 -25.82
C PRO A 275 -6.54 0.46 -25.03
N LYS A 276 -5.91 0.29 -23.85
CA LYS A 276 -5.51 1.37 -22.93
C LYS A 276 -6.65 2.12 -22.22
N VAL A 277 -7.91 1.71 -22.35
CA VAL A 277 -9.06 2.38 -21.73
C VAL A 277 -9.80 1.42 -20.83
N ASN A 278 -9.87 1.74 -19.54
CA ASN A 278 -10.50 0.91 -18.52
C ASN A 278 -11.64 1.71 -17.83
N LEU A 279 -12.80 1.11 -17.71
CA LEU A 279 -13.84 1.57 -16.78
C LEU A 279 -13.57 0.94 -15.43
N ILE A 280 -13.64 1.74 -14.37
CA ILE A 280 -13.33 1.29 -13.02
C ILE A 280 -14.45 1.62 -12.05
N GLY A 281 -14.66 0.75 -11.09
CA GLY A 281 -15.63 0.95 -10.03
C GLY A 281 -15.20 0.29 -8.73
N LYS A 282 -15.57 0.92 -7.60
CA LYS A 282 -15.34 0.38 -6.27
C LYS A 282 -16.43 0.85 -5.33
N TYR A 283 -16.86 -0.03 -4.44
CA TYR A 283 -17.73 0.30 -3.35
C TYR A 283 -17.22 -0.35 -2.06
N ASP A 284 -17.04 0.44 -1.02
CA ASP A 284 -16.68 0.02 0.32
C ASP A 284 -17.78 0.37 1.29
N TYR A 285 -18.06 -0.53 2.22
CA TYR A 285 -18.96 -0.35 3.35
C TYR A 285 -18.31 -0.90 4.62
N PHE A 286 -18.41 -0.16 5.70
CA PHE A 286 -18.01 -0.61 7.02
C PHE A 286 -19.04 -0.17 8.04
N ASP A 287 -19.68 -1.15 8.68
CA ASP A 287 -20.67 -0.98 9.74
C ASP A 287 -19.99 -1.07 11.09
N MET A 288 -19.94 0.04 11.80
CA MET A 288 -19.29 0.11 13.11
C MET A 288 -20.21 -0.44 14.19
N ALA A 289 -19.63 -1.20 15.13
CA ALA A 289 -20.39 -1.77 16.24
C ALA A 289 -20.98 -0.68 17.15
N ASP A 290 -21.87 -1.09 18.06
CA ASP A 290 -22.45 -0.28 19.13
C ASP A 290 -23.16 1.01 18.64
N ASP A 291 -23.90 0.91 17.54
CA ASP A 291 -24.58 2.07 16.95
C ASP A 291 -23.65 3.25 16.61
N SER A 292 -22.34 3.03 16.47
CA SER A 292 -21.37 4.09 16.11
C SER A 292 -21.53 4.62 14.69
N GLY A 293 -22.43 4.01 13.91
CA GLY A 293 -22.75 4.39 12.54
C GLY A 293 -21.98 3.58 11.50
N ASP A 294 -22.06 4.00 10.27
CA ASP A 294 -21.36 3.35 9.15
C ASP A 294 -20.43 4.32 8.40
N LYS A 295 -19.58 3.74 7.56
CA LYS A 295 -18.76 4.46 6.57
C LYS A 295 -19.00 3.84 5.20
N LYS A 296 -19.13 4.69 4.21
CA LYS A 296 -19.38 4.31 2.82
C LYS A 296 -18.43 5.06 1.89
N ARG A 297 -17.98 4.37 0.87
CA ARG A 297 -17.19 4.98 -0.19
C ARG A 297 -17.55 4.35 -1.53
N ALA A 298 -17.88 5.20 -2.51
CA ALA A 298 -18.16 4.79 -3.88
C ALA A 298 -17.21 5.51 -4.84
N ILE A 299 -16.68 4.79 -5.80
CA ILE A 299 -15.80 5.30 -6.85
C ILE A 299 -16.28 4.78 -8.19
N ALA A 300 -16.37 5.67 -9.17
CA ALA A 300 -16.58 5.32 -10.57
C ALA A 300 -15.69 6.19 -11.45
N GLY A 301 -15.05 5.61 -12.46
CA GLY A 301 -14.13 6.37 -13.27
C GLY A 301 -13.66 5.68 -14.54
N VAL A 302 -12.80 6.40 -15.26
CA VAL A 302 -12.12 5.95 -16.48
C VAL A 302 -10.63 6.12 -16.28
N ALA A 303 -9.85 5.07 -16.56
CA ALA A 303 -8.40 5.10 -16.62
C ALA A 303 -7.93 4.97 -18.06
N TYR A 304 -6.90 5.75 -18.42
CA TYR A 304 -6.27 5.74 -19.73
C TYR A 304 -4.76 5.50 -19.59
N GLU A 305 -4.29 4.35 -20.04
CA GLU A 305 -2.87 4.00 -20.08
C GLU A 305 -2.18 4.76 -21.23
N TYR A 306 -1.65 5.95 -20.96
CA TYR A 306 -0.92 6.72 -21.96
C TYR A 306 0.29 5.93 -22.49
N ASN A 307 1.08 5.40 -21.57
CA ASN A 307 2.16 4.45 -21.82
C ASN A 307 2.40 3.59 -20.57
N HIS A 308 3.41 2.73 -20.58
CA HIS A 308 3.73 1.84 -19.43
C HIS A 308 4.23 2.58 -18.16
N ASN A 309 4.53 3.87 -18.26
CA ASN A 309 4.97 4.71 -17.13
C ASN A 309 3.88 5.67 -16.63
N VAL A 310 2.88 5.98 -17.45
CA VAL A 310 1.90 7.05 -17.16
C VAL A 310 0.49 6.56 -17.44
N GLU A 311 -0.35 6.65 -16.41
CA GLU A 311 -1.79 6.41 -16.47
C GLU A 311 -2.54 7.66 -16.03
N PHE A 312 -3.51 8.12 -16.83
CA PHE A 312 -4.43 9.20 -16.48
C PHE A 312 -5.75 8.62 -16.01
N ILE A 313 -6.28 9.12 -14.91
CA ILE A 313 -7.55 8.66 -14.35
C ILE A 313 -8.45 9.85 -14.07
N ALA A 314 -9.69 9.78 -14.58
CA ALA A 314 -10.76 10.70 -14.22
C ALA A 314 -11.81 9.90 -13.44
N ASN A 315 -12.12 10.30 -12.21
CA ASN A 315 -13.08 9.57 -11.39
C ASN A 315 -13.92 10.50 -10.51
N TYR A 316 -15.11 10.04 -10.23
CA TYR A 316 -15.96 10.54 -9.17
C TYR A 316 -15.76 9.69 -7.92
N LEU A 317 -15.68 10.34 -6.76
CA LEU A 317 -15.55 9.75 -5.45
C LEU A 317 -16.67 10.30 -4.57
N LYS A 318 -17.40 9.42 -3.90
CA LYS A 318 -18.34 9.78 -2.83
C LYS A 318 -17.93 9.09 -1.54
N GLU A 319 -17.76 9.88 -0.48
CA GLU A 319 -17.44 9.39 0.86
C GLU A 319 -18.48 9.92 1.84
N GLY A 320 -18.95 9.05 2.74
CA GLY A 320 -19.98 9.40 3.71
C GLY A 320 -20.25 8.30 4.71
N GLY A 321 -21.37 8.42 5.41
CA GLY A 321 -21.82 7.46 6.40
C GLY A 321 -22.83 8.07 7.37
N THR A 322 -23.51 7.22 8.13
CA THR A 322 -24.36 7.67 9.23
C THR A 322 -23.53 8.15 10.41
N LYS A 323 -24.03 9.12 11.16
CA LYS A 323 -23.33 9.71 12.32
C LYS A 323 -21.97 10.39 12.02
N LEU A 324 -21.58 10.51 10.75
CA LEU A 324 -20.51 11.40 10.36
C LEU A 324 -21.06 12.84 10.29
N SER A 325 -20.27 13.80 10.76
CA SER A 325 -20.59 15.21 10.58
C SER A 325 -20.52 15.60 9.09
N ASP A 326 -21.29 16.60 8.68
CA ASP A 326 -21.47 16.98 7.27
C ASP A 326 -20.18 17.46 6.62
N ASP A 327 -19.26 18.06 7.39
CA ASP A 327 -17.90 18.42 6.94
C ASP A 327 -17.02 17.21 6.57
N LYS A 328 -17.39 16.00 6.98
CA LYS A 328 -16.68 14.76 6.69
C LYS A 328 -17.30 13.92 5.57
N LYS A 329 -18.51 14.29 5.12
CA LYS A 329 -19.15 13.67 3.97
C LYS A 329 -18.80 14.49 2.74
N GLN A 330 -18.25 13.86 1.72
CA GLN A 330 -17.78 14.58 0.55
C GLN A 330 -18.05 13.87 -0.76
N ASP A 331 -18.30 14.67 -1.77
CA ASP A 331 -18.31 14.28 -3.17
C ASP A 331 -17.12 14.95 -3.86
N ALA A 332 -16.41 14.22 -4.70
CA ALA A 332 -15.25 14.77 -5.38
C ALA A 332 -15.14 14.29 -6.83
N LEU A 333 -14.81 15.22 -7.73
CA LEU A 333 -14.29 14.91 -9.05
C LEU A 333 -12.77 15.00 -9.03
N MET A 334 -12.12 13.94 -9.47
CA MET A 334 -10.66 13.81 -9.40
C MET A 334 -10.08 13.57 -10.78
N LEU A 335 -9.00 14.28 -11.08
CA LEU A 335 -8.13 13.99 -12.23
C LEU A 335 -6.76 13.62 -11.70
N THR A 336 -6.23 12.48 -12.11
CA THR A 336 -4.97 11.94 -11.60
C THR A 336 -4.05 11.53 -12.73
N ALA A 337 -2.77 11.90 -12.64
CA ALA A 337 -1.69 11.29 -13.38
C ALA A 337 -0.90 10.39 -12.40
N ALA A 338 -0.97 9.08 -12.59
CA ALA A 338 -0.12 8.11 -11.90
C ALA A 338 1.12 7.86 -12.76
N VAL A 339 2.30 8.09 -12.20
CA VAL A 339 3.57 7.99 -12.91
C VAL A 339 4.47 7.01 -12.17
N GLU A 340 4.99 6.01 -12.90
CA GLU A 340 5.96 5.03 -12.38
C GLU A 340 7.17 4.95 -13.31
N TRP A 341 8.38 4.94 -12.75
CA TRP A 341 9.64 4.83 -13.52
C TRP A 341 10.73 4.08 -12.77
#